data_3e594a7ea4f9ee761eeaf9affcc6c79d
#
_entry.id   3e594a7ea4f9ee761eeaf9affcc6c79d
#
_cell.length_a   1.000
_cell.length_b   1.000
_cell.length_c   1.000
_cell.angle_alpha   90.00
_cell.angle_beta   90.00
_cell.angle_gamma   90.00
#
_symmetry.space_group_name_H-M   'P 1'
#
loop_
_entity.id
_entity.type
_entity.pdbx_description
1 polymer ?
#
loop_
_entity_poly.entity_id
_entity_poly.type
_entity_poly.pdbx_seq_one_letter_code
_entity_poly.pdbx_strand_id
1 'polypeptide(L)'
;MSIKLFLMKLAAKKGRIQAVRRVQNLGHVRGQKFMVPRENTKPVMTYLYRPASSGENLPVVFNVHGGAWVGGDALLLDTQSQEMADRLGSMVVNINYVKADVKPFPYAQYEIRDTVRYFSDHAKEYKIDVHRFAVIGYSAGGHLCACAVQLLQQDGIQLSCQVLCYPFLDFTFRGETNNEMENTLDGLEGLNKVFFPNMDAKDPLVSPGLVQEQRLNKLPATIIVTCGQDSLKSHADRYASRLEGAGVRVQMLDYPDSVHGFLECNYPETEDNNSAKSPAQKSLCDQCEKDIAKVLHEIWNM
;
A
#
# COMPACT_ATOMS: atom_id res chain seq x y z
N MET A 1 10.87 -22.40 -16.55
CA MET A 1 11.22 -21.08 -15.92
C MET A 1 12.57 -20.64 -16.49
N SER A 2 12.67 -19.43 -17.05
CA SER A 2 13.94 -18.96 -17.61
C SER A 2 14.97 -18.75 -16.48
N ILE A 3 16.29 -18.92 -16.79
CA ILE A 3 17.39 -18.67 -15.85
C ILE A 3 17.32 -17.23 -15.30
N LYS A 4 17.01 -16.25 -16.17
CA LYS A 4 16.85 -14.83 -15.78
C LYS A 4 15.78 -14.66 -14.71
N LEU A 5 14.62 -15.30 -14.88
CA LEU A 5 13.51 -15.24 -13.92
C LEU A 5 13.88 -15.89 -12.57
N PHE A 6 14.62 -17.00 -12.61
CA PHE A 6 15.12 -17.66 -11.40
C PHE A 6 16.10 -16.76 -10.63
N LEU A 7 17.04 -16.14 -11.32
CA LEU A 7 18.03 -15.22 -10.71
C LEU A 7 17.34 -13.98 -10.11
N MET A 8 16.33 -13.43 -10.79
CA MET A 8 15.55 -12.31 -10.30
C MET A 8 14.81 -12.66 -9.00
N LYS A 9 14.14 -13.81 -8.93
CA LYS A 9 13.48 -14.29 -7.71
C LYS A 9 14.45 -14.49 -6.56
N LEU A 10 15.63 -15.03 -6.86
CA LEU A 10 16.69 -15.24 -5.85
C LEU A 10 17.22 -13.90 -5.31
N ALA A 11 17.47 -12.92 -6.19
CA ALA A 11 17.90 -11.59 -5.81
C ALA A 11 16.85 -10.86 -4.94
N ALA A 12 15.59 -10.91 -5.34
CA ALA A 12 14.48 -10.34 -4.57
C ALA A 12 14.38 -10.96 -3.17
N LYS A 13 14.47 -12.30 -3.07
CA LYS A 13 14.48 -13.00 -1.77
C LYS A 13 15.68 -12.59 -0.91
N LYS A 14 16.87 -12.49 -1.48
CA LYS A 14 18.10 -12.07 -0.77
C LYS A 14 17.96 -10.64 -0.24
N GLY A 15 17.45 -9.72 -1.06
CA GLY A 15 17.22 -8.33 -0.68
C GLY A 15 16.24 -8.21 0.49
N ARG A 16 15.11 -8.93 0.47
CA ARG A 16 14.15 -8.96 1.60
C ARG A 16 14.81 -9.47 2.90
N ILE A 17 15.57 -10.56 2.84
CA ILE A 17 16.26 -11.09 4.03
C ILE A 17 17.24 -10.06 4.59
N GLN A 18 17.99 -9.37 3.75
CA GLN A 18 18.93 -8.33 4.18
C GLN A 18 18.20 -7.15 4.80
N ALA A 19 17.09 -6.70 4.21
CA ALA A 19 16.26 -5.63 4.73
C ALA A 19 15.71 -5.96 6.14
N VAL A 20 15.11 -7.15 6.31
CA VAL A 20 14.60 -7.60 7.62
C VAL A 20 15.72 -7.68 8.66
N ARG A 21 16.88 -8.25 8.31
CA ARG A 21 18.04 -8.31 9.23
C ARG A 21 18.50 -6.92 9.66
N ARG A 22 18.51 -5.96 8.75
CA ARG A 22 18.86 -4.57 9.08
C ARG A 22 17.92 -4.01 10.13
N VAL A 23 16.61 -4.13 9.95
CA VAL A 23 15.61 -3.66 10.92
C VAL A 23 15.80 -4.34 12.28
N GLN A 24 16.01 -5.65 12.29
CA GLN A 24 16.29 -6.39 13.53
C GLN A 24 17.55 -5.89 14.26
N ASN A 25 18.57 -5.46 13.51
CA ASN A 25 19.79 -4.89 14.07
C ASN A 25 19.63 -3.48 14.66
N LEU A 26 18.53 -2.78 14.35
CA LEU A 26 18.17 -1.51 15.01
C LEU A 26 17.76 -1.70 16.48
N GLY A 27 17.60 -2.94 16.92
CA GLY A 27 17.54 -3.34 18.33
C GLY A 27 16.13 -3.45 18.92
N HIS A 28 15.10 -2.92 18.28
CA HIS A 28 13.70 -3.05 18.74
C HIS A 28 12.72 -2.92 17.59
N VAL A 29 11.72 -3.77 17.58
CA VAL A 29 10.54 -3.68 16.74
C VAL A 29 9.40 -3.19 17.63
N ARG A 30 8.73 -2.11 17.23
CA ARG A 30 7.63 -1.48 17.98
C ARG A 30 6.33 -2.26 17.82
N GLY A 31 6.10 -2.78 16.61
CA GLY A 31 4.87 -3.49 16.28
C GLY A 31 4.76 -4.86 16.95
N GLN A 32 3.61 -5.14 17.52
CA GLN A 32 3.29 -6.47 18.04
C GLN A 32 3.02 -7.42 16.86
N LYS A 33 3.86 -8.44 16.69
CA LYS A 33 3.64 -9.45 15.65
C LYS A 33 2.36 -10.22 15.91
N PHE A 34 1.51 -10.33 14.89
CA PHE A 34 0.25 -11.05 14.93
C PHE A 34 0.04 -11.86 13.63
N MET A 35 -0.48 -13.07 13.78
CA MET A 35 -0.78 -13.95 12.64
C MET A 35 -2.29 -14.00 12.44
N VAL A 36 -2.79 -13.27 11.44
CA VAL A 36 -4.22 -13.27 11.10
C VAL A 36 -4.60 -14.64 10.56
N PRO A 37 -5.48 -15.39 11.24
CA PRO A 37 -5.89 -16.71 10.77
C PRO A 37 -6.71 -16.61 9.48
N ARG A 38 -6.62 -17.62 8.64
CA ARG A 38 -7.38 -17.75 7.40
C ARG A 38 -7.87 -19.19 7.24
N GLU A 39 -9.06 -19.37 6.73
CA GLU A 39 -9.60 -20.71 6.47
C GLU A 39 -8.82 -21.41 5.34
N ASN A 40 -8.45 -22.67 5.57
CA ASN A 40 -7.83 -23.57 4.59
C ASN A 40 -6.56 -23.06 3.90
N THR A 41 -5.89 -22.02 4.47
CA THR A 41 -4.65 -21.47 3.92
C THR A 41 -3.74 -20.94 5.04
N LYS A 42 -2.55 -20.46 4.64
CA LYS A 42 -1.59 -19.92 5.62
C LYS A 42 -2.10 -18.61 6.21
N PRO A 43 -1.86 -18.37 7.52
CA PRO A 43 -2.19 -17.10 8.14
C PRO A 43 -1.37 -15.97 7.54
N VAL A 44 -1.89 -14.74 7.62
CA VAL A 44 -1.19 -13.52 7.19
C VAL A 44 -0.38 -12.97 8.36
N MET A 45 0.90 -12.74 8.13
CA MET A 45 1.75 -12.08 9.13
C MET A 45 1.48 -10.57 9.11
N THR A 46 1.18 -10.01 10.28
CA THR A 46 0.95 -8.59 10.48
C THR A 46 1.74 -8.07 11.68
N TYR A 47 1.89 -6.75 11.76
CA TYR A 47 2.36 -6.05 12.95
C TYR A 47 1.32 -5.04 13.38
N LEU A 48 0.94 -5.06 14.65
CA LEU A 48 -0.09 -4.23 15.24
C LEU A 48 0.55 -3.10 16.03
N TYR A 49 0.07 -1.88 15.80
CA TYR A 49 0.50 -0.67 16.51
C TYR A 49 -0.73 -0.02 17.10
N ARG A 50 -0.61 0.46 18.33
CA ARG A 50 -1.67 1.21 18.98
C ARG A 50 -1.15 2.59 19.36
N PRO A 51 -2.02 3.61 19.38
CA PRO A 51 -1.62 4.94 19.82
C PRO A 51 -1.25 4.90 21.31
N ALA A 52 -0.34 5.78 21.70
CA ALA A 52 0.05 5.94 23.11
C ALA A 52 -1.14 6.34 24.01
N SER A 53 -2.10 7.08 23.46
CA SER A 53 -3.37 7.36 24.12
C SER A 53 -4.31 6.16 24.02
N SER A 54 -4.59 5.50 25.14
CA SER A 54 -5.57 4.41 25.17
C SER A 54 -6.98 4.93 24.86
N GLY A 55 -7.61 4.38 23.82
CA GLY A 55 -8.99 4.69 23.43
C GLY A 55 -9.81 3.43 23.23
N GLU A 56 -11.14 3.55 23.34
CA GLU A 56 -12.09 2.57 22.85
C GLU A 56 -12.65 3.07 21.50
N ASN A 57 -13.12 2.15 20.66
CA ASN A 57 -13.61 2.45 19.31
C ASN A 57 -12.58 3.18 18.42
N LEU A 58 -11.33 2.67 18.39
CA LEU A 58 -10.28 3.26 17.57
C LEU A 58 -10.58 3.12 16.07
N PRO A 59 -10.29 4.14 15.26
CA PRO A 59 -10.16 3.94 13.82
C PRO A 59 -9.08 2.90 13.52
N VAL A 60 -9.12 2.28 12.33
CA VAL A 60 -8.08 1.35 11.90
C VAL A 60 -7.52 1.75 10.55
N VAL A 61 -6.20 1.76 10.44
CA VAL A 61 -5.49 1.88 9.18
C VAL A 61 -4.78 0.57 8.86
N PHE A 62 -5.15 -0.04 7.75
CA PHE A 62 -4.45 -1.20 7.19
C PHE A 62 -3.33 -0.70 6.28
N ASN A 63 -2.08 -0.87 6.71
CA ASN A 63 -0.89 -0.32 6.09
C ASN A 63 -0.22 -1.38 5.19
N VAL A 64 0.07 -1.04 3.92
CA VAL A 64 0.56 -1.97 2.89
C VAL A 64 1.79 -1.39 2.22
N HIS A 65 2.96 -1.98 2.51
CA HIS A 65 4.25 -1.52 2.01
C HIS A 65 4.42 -1.66 0.49
N GLY A 66 5.32 -0.87 -0.10
CA GLY A 66 5.73 -0.95 -1.48
C GLY A 66 6.73 -2.07 -1.78
N GLY A 67 7.44 -1.97 -2.92
CA GLY A 67 8.49 -2.91 -3.29
C GLY A 67 8.19 -3.75 -4.53
N ALA A 68 7.48 -3.19 -5.52
CA ALA A 68 7.21 -3.81 -6.83
C ALA A 68 6.70 -5.26 -6.72
N TRP A 69 5.83 -5.53 -5.75
CA TRP A 69 5.18 -6.83 -5.45
C TRP A 69 6.15 -7.96 -5.04
N VAL A 70 7.44 -7.84 -5.28
CA VAL A 70 8.48 -8.86 -5.00
C VAL A 70 9.45 -8.44 -3.90
N GLY A 71 9.59 -7.15 -3.62
CA GLY A 71 10.43 -6.57 -2.58
C GLY A 71 9.66 -6.14 -1.35
N GLY A 72 10.36 -5.43 -0.46
CA GLY A 72 9.78 -4.87 0.76
C GLY A 72 9.46 -5.89 1.85
N ASP A 73 9.14 -5.37 3.01
CA ASP A 73 8.66 -6.09 4.18
C ASP A 73 7.93 -5.11 5.09
N ALA A 74 6.91 -5.56 5.82
CA ALA A 74 6.17 -4.70 6.74
C ALA A 74 7.08 -4.05 7.80
N LEU A 75 8.13 -4.73 8.24
CA LEU A 75 9.09 -4.18 9.21
C LEU A 75 9.83 -2.93 8.70
N LEU A 76 9.90 -2.69 7.39
CA LEU A 76 10.48 -1.45 6.87
C LEU A 76 9.64 -0.21 7.19
N LEU A 77 8.39 -0.41 7.59
CA LEU A 77 7.46 0.64 8.00
C LEU A 77 7.21 0.64 9.52
N ASP A 78 8.11 0.07 10.33
CA ASP A 78 7.89 -0.10 11.77
C ASP A 78 7.75 1.25 12.49
N THR A 79 8.72 2.15 12.32
CA THR A 79 8.66 3.50 12.92
C THR A 79 7.50 4.30 12.34
N GLN A 80 7.33 4.30 11.01
CA GLN A 80 6.23 5.01 10.35
C GLN A 80 4.85 4.56 10.86
N SER A 81 4.66 3.24 11.03
CA SER A 81 3.37 2.70 11.50
C SER A 81 3.05 3.13 12.92
N GLN A 82 4.05 3.20 13.81
CA GLN A 82 3.83 3.71 15.16
C GLN A 82 3.52 5.21 15.16
N GLU A 83 4.30 6.01 14.42
CA GLU A 83 4.04 7.44 14.30
C GLU A 83 2.66 7.73 13.66
N MET A 84 2.24 6.92 12.70
CA MET A 84 0.90 7.00 12.12
C MET A 84 -0.19 6.67 13.16
N ALA A 85 0.01 5.61 13.97
CA ALA A 85 -0.93 5.25 15.03
C ALA A 85 -1.10 6.41 16.03
N ASP A 86 0.00 7.02 16.46
CA ASP A 86 -0.01 8.13 17.41
C ASP A 86 -0.64 9.40 16.80
N ARG A 87 -0.30 9.74 15.56
CA ARG A 87 -0.81 10.92 14.85
C ARG A 87 -2.31 10.85 14.58
N LEU A 88 -2.80 9.67 14.22
CA LEU A 88 -4.22 9.46 13.87
C LEU A 88 -5.09 9.06 15.08
N GLY A 89 -4.49 8.73 16.23
CA GLY A 89 -5.22 8.11 17.32
C GLY A 89 -5.87 6.79 16.89
N SER A 90 -5.23 6.03 16.01
CA SER A 90 -5.78 4.84 15.37
C SER A 90 -4.97 3.59 15.69
N MET A 91 -5.59 2.42 15.57
CA MET A 91 -4.84 1.18 15.46
C MET A 91 -4.30 1.06 14.02
N VAL A 92 -3.01 0.73 13.86
CA VAL A 92 -2.41 0.42 12.57
C VAL A 92 -2.13 -1.08 12.48
N VAL A 93 -2.61 -1.69 11.39
CA VAL A 93 -2.38 -3.09 11.03
C VAL A 93 -1.46 -3.10 9.82
N ASN A 94 -0.17 -3.31 10.05
CA ASN A 94 0.83 -3.31 9.00
C ASN A 94 0.97 -4.73 8.41
N ILE A 95 0.58 -4.90 7.15
CA ILE A 95 0.39 -6.21 6.51
C ILE A 95 1.67 -6.64 5.78
N ASN A 96 2.24 -7.77 6.17
CA ASN A 96 3.35 -8.38 5.45
C ASN A 96 2.82 -9.41 4.43
N TYR A 97 2.24 -8.90 3.35
CA TYR A 97 1.68 -9.73 2.30
C TYR A 97 2.73 -10.64 1.64
N VAL A 98 2.30 -11.79 1.14
CA VAL A 98 3.16 -12.72 0.41
C VAL A 98 3.63 -12.11 -0.91
N LYS A 99 4.91 -12.25 -1.21
CA LYS A 99 5.49 -11.66 -2.41
C LYS A 99 5.16 -12.50 -3.65
N ALA A 100 5.02 -11.84 -4.78
CA ALA A 100 4.59 -12.45 -6.04
C ALA A 100 5.55 -13.53 -6.57
N ASP A 101 6.82 -13.47 -6.20
CA ASP A 101 7.81 -14.51 -6.52
C ASP A 101 7.57 -15.83 -5.76
N VAL A 102 6.80 -15.78 -4.67
CA VAL A 102 6.39 -16.94 -3.85
C VAL A 102 4.98 -17.41 -4.21
N LYS A 103 4.04 -16.47 -4.25
CA LYS A 103 2.63 -16.70 -4.64
C LYS A 103 2.20 -15.54 -5.54
N PRO A 104 1.99 -15.78 -6.84
CA PRO A 104 1.57 -14.71 -7.75
C PRO A 104 0.13 -14.27 -7.48
N PHE A 105 -0.30 -13.24 -8.21
CA PHE A 105 -1.68 -12.75 -8.24
C PHE A 105 -2.70 -13.91 -8.29
N PRO A 106 -3.81 -13.82 -7.59
CA PRO A 106 -4.29 -12.70 -6.75
C PRO A 106 -4.04 -12.90 -5.23
N TYR A 107 -3.02 -13.63 -4.86
CA TYR A 107 -2.84 -14.11 -3.49
C TYR A 107 -2.64 -12.96 -2.46
N ALA A 108 -1.81 -11.96 -2.78
CA ALA A 108 -1.58 -10.82 -1.89
C ALA A 108 -2.84 -9.97 -1.68
N GLN A 109 -3.65 -9.80 -2.73
CA GLN A 109 -4.93 -9.09 -2.66
C GLN A 109 -5.90 -9.79 -1.69
N TYR A 110 -5.96 -11.12 -1.75
CA TYR A 110 -6.77 -11.90 -0.81
C TYR A 110 -6.23 -11.82 0.62
N GLU A 111 -4.91 -11.75 0.83
CA GLU A 111 -4.35 -11.57 2.17
C GLU A 111 -4.77 -10.23 2.79
N ILE A 112 -4.76 -9.15 2.01
CA ILE A 112 -5.22 -7.84 2.48
C ILE A 112 -6.72 -7.88 2.79
N ARG A 113 -7.54 -8.38 1.86
CA ARG A 113 -8.98 -8.55 2.06
C ARG A 113 -9.29 -9.37 3.33
N ASP A 114 -8.67 -10.53 3.47
CA ASP A 114 -8.91 -11.44 4.60
C ASP A 114 -8.47 -10.82 5.92
N THR A 115 -7.40 -10.01 5.91
CA THR A 115 -6.95 -9.26 7.08
C THR A 115 -7.99 -8.22 7.50
N VAL A 116 -8.50 -7.42 6.56
CA VAL A 116 -9.55 -6.43 6.86
C VAL A 116 -10.81 -7.11 7.39
N ARG A 117 -11.24 -8.21 6.74
CA ARG A 117 -12.40 -9.00 7.19
C ARG A 117 -12.21 -9.51 8.61
N TYR A 118 -11.05 -10.10 8.92
CA TYR A 118 -10.77 -10.60 10.26
C TYR A 118 -10.97 -9.52 11.33
N PHE A 119 -10.40 -8.33 11.14
CA PHE A 119 -10.56 -7.24 12.10
C PHE A 119 -12.00 -6.69 12.13
N SER A 120 -12.72 -6.71 11.01
CA SER A 120 -14.14 -6.36 10.96
C SER A 120 -14.98 -7.33 11.81
N ASP A 121 -14.75 -8.63 11.67
CA ASP A 121 -15.48 -9.67 12.40
C ASP A 121 -15.16 -9.68 13.91
N HIS A 122 -13.97 -9.21 14.29
CA HIS A 122 -13.47 -9.18 15.68
C HIS A 122 -13.42 -7.75 16.27
N ALA A 123 -14.17 -6.81 15.69
CA ALA A 123 -14.08 -5.39 16.05
C ALA A 123 -14.27 -5.10 17.55
N LYS A 124 -15.19 -5.81 18.21
CA LYS A 124 -15.43 -5.68 19.66
C LYS A 124 -14.23 -6.13 20.49
N GLU A 125 -13.58 -7.22 20.11
CA GLU A 125 -12.41 -7.76 20.78
C GLU A 125 -11.24 -6.78 20.74
N TYR A 126 -11.02 -6.16 19.57
CA TYR A 126 -9.95 -5.18 19.37
C TYR A 126 -10.33 -3.76 19.78
N LYS A 127 -11.58 -3.51 20.18
CA LYS A 127 -12.11 -2.19 20.56
C LYS A 127 -11.94 -1.15 19.42
N ILE A 128 -12.31 -1.54 18.21
CA ILE A 128 -12.14 -0.76 16.98
C ILE A 128 -13.49 -0.46 16.33
N ASP A 129 -13.53 0.61 15.54
CA ASP A 129 -14.71 1.09 14.84
C ASP A 129 -14.64 0.73 13.35
N VAL A 130 -15.48 -0.21 12.92
CA VAL A 130 -15.55 -0.68 11.54
C VAL A 130 -15.95 0.41 10.53
N HIS A 131 -16.62 1.48 10.98
CA HIS A 131 -17.01 2.59 10.13
C HIS A 131 -15.85 3.56 9.84
N ARG A 132 -14.75 3.44 10.58
CA ARG A 132 -13.53 4.23 10.42
C ARG A 132 -12.34 3.37 10.01
N PHE A 133 -12.58 2.39 9.13
CA PHE A 133 -11.53 1.60 8.50
C PHE A 133 -11.01 2.29 7.25
N ALA A 134 -9.70 2.42 7.16
CA ALA A 134 -9.01 2.90 5.97
C ALA A 134 -7.88 1.95 5.57
N VAL A 135 -7.57 1.88 4.28
CA VAL A 135 -6.34 1.26 3.78
C VAL A 135 -5.37 2.34 3.34
N ILE A 136 -4.08 2.16 3.56
CA ILE A 136 -3.03 2.99 2.97
C ILE A 136 -2.00 2.08 2.32
N GLY A 137 -1.57 2.44 1.12
CA GLY A 137 -0.57 1.66 0.41
C GLY A 137 0.37 2.52 -0.43
N TYR A 138 1.62 2.07 -0.52
CA TYR A 138 2.71 2.78 -1.17
C TYR A 138 3.12 2.04 -2.45
N SER A 139 3.23 2.73 -3.59
CA SER A 139 3.68 2.14 -4.86
C SER A 139 2.88 0.86 -5.20
N ALA A 140 3.54 -0.28 -5.27
CA ALA A 140 2.91 -1.60 -5.42
C ALA A 140 1.88 -1.90 -4.29
N GLY A 141 2.10 -1.40 -3.06
CA GLY A 141 1.13 -1.49 -1.96
C GLY A 141 -0.13 -0.69 -2.26
N GLY A 142 0.00 0.50 -2.88
CA GLY A 142 -1.14 1.30 -3.34
C GLY A 142 -1.96 0.57 -4.41
N HIS A 143 -1.29 -0.09 -5.34
CA HIS A 143 -1.94 -1.00 -6.30
C HIS A 143 -2.71 -2.12 -5.59
N LEU A 144 -2.08 -2.81 -4.65
CA LEU A 144 -2.72 -3.91 -3.91
C LEU A 144 -3.92 -3.43 -3.08
N CYS A 145 -3.85 -2.24 -2.48
CA CYS A 145 -4.97 -1.61 -1.79
C CYS A 145 -6.14 -1.36 -2.74
N ALA A 146 -5.91 -0.73 -3.89
CA ALA A 146 -6.94 -0.45 -4.88
C ALA A 146 -7.62 -1.73 -5.41
N CYS A 147 -6.87 -2.84 -5.51
CA CYS A 147 -7.44 -4.16 -5.84
C CYS A 147 -8.25 -4.75 -4.67
N ALA A 148 -7.69 -4.72 -3.45
CA ALA A 148 -8.33 -5.29 -2.27
C ALA A 148 -9.66 -4.59 -1.92
N VAL A 149 -9.74 -3.28 -2.10
CA VAL A 149 -10.99 -2.50 -1.92
C VAL A 149 -12.12 -3.02 -2.81
N GLN A 150 -11.82 -3.43 -4.05
CA GLN A 150 -12.82 -4.02 -4.95
C GLN A 150 -13.33 -5.38 -4.43
N LEU A 151 -12.46 -6.18 -3.81
CA LEU A 151 -12.83 -7.48 -3.21
C LEU A 151 -13.66 -7.26 -1.94
N LEU A 152 -13.27 -6.31 -1.08
CA LEU A 152 -14.00 -5.95 0.13
C LEU A 152 -15.41 -5.45 -0.20
N GLN A 153 -15.55 -4.64 -1.24
CA GLN A 153 -16.85 -4.17 -1.73
C GLN A 153 -17.75 -5.35 -2.15
N GLN A 154 -17.19 -6.37 -2.83
CA GLN A 154 -17.93 -7.57 -3.22
C GLN A 154 -18.39 -8.37 -1.98
N ASP A 155 -17.60 -8.35 -0.92
CA ASP A 155 -17.91 -8.99 0.35
C ASP A 155 -18.86 -8.17 1.25
N GLY A 156 -19.30 -6.98 0.80
CA GLY A 156 -20.17 -6.09 1.57
C GLY A 156 -19.43 -5.30 2.67
N ILE A 157 -18.11 -5.34 2.71
CA ILE A 157 -17.28 -4.58 3.66
C ILE A 157 -16.94 -3.24 3.02
N GLN A 158 -17.40 -2.16 3.66
CA GLN A 158 -17.13 -0.80 3.20
C GLN A 158 -16.03 -0.16 4.04
N LEU A 159 -15.03 0.41 3.36
CA LEU A 159 -14.03 1.25 3.97
C LEU A 159 -14.48 2.71 3.94
N SER A 160 -14.06 3.49 4.94
CA SER A 160 -14.28 4.94 4.94
C SER A 160 -13.37 5.65 3.93
N CYS A 161 -12.14 5.13 3.74
CA CYS A 161 -11.15 5.74 2.86
C CYS A 161 -10.15 4.71 2.31
N GLN A 162 -9.64 4.99 1.10
CA GLN A 162 -8.37 4.42 0.61
C GLN A 162 -7.36 5.54 0.38
N VAL A 163 -6.13 5.36 0.82
CA VAL A 163 -4.99 6.26 0.61
C VAL A 163 -3.99 5.58 -0.29
N LEU A 164 -3.79 6.11 -1.48
CA LEU A 164 -2.96 5.55 -2.53
C LEU A 164 -1.75 6.45 -2.76
N CYS A 165 -0.59 6.06 -2.24
CA CYS A 165 0.63 6.83 -2.34
C CYS A 165 1.42 6.41 -3.58
N TYR A 166 1.56 7.33 -4.55
CA TYR A 166 2.25 7.12 -5.83
C TYR A 166 2.00 5.74 -6.46
N PRO A 167 0.70 5.36 -6.66
CA PRO A 167 0.32 4.01 -6.99
C PRO A 167 0.59 3.66 -8.46
N PHE A 168 0.98 2.40 -8.73
CA PHE A 168 0.89 1.83 -10.06
C PHE A 168 -0.51 1.24 -10.28
N LEU A 169 -1.28 1.67 -11.29
CA LEU A 169 -2.70 1.32 -11.38
C LEU A 169 -3.15 0.66 -12.69
N ASP A 170 -2.31 0.63 -13.72
CA ASP A 170 -2.72 0.13 -15.04
C ASP A 170 -1.55 -0.48 -15.80
N PHE A 171 -1.53 -1.80 -15.97
CA PHE A 171 -0.51 -2.54 -16.72
C PHE A 171 -0.67 -2.41 -18.26
N THR A 172 -1.75 -1.81 -18.72
CA THR A 172 -1.99 -1.57 -20.16
C THR A 172 -1.59 -0.16 -20.60
N PHE A 173 -1.26 0.72 -19.64
CA PHE A 173 -0.92 2.11 -19.86
C PHE A 173 0.55 2.39 -19.59
N ARG A 174 1.26 2.98 -20.54
CA ARG A 174 2.69 3.29 -20.40
C ARG A 174 3.00 4.73 -19.98
N GLY A 175 1.98 5.60 -19.90
CA GLY A 175 2.18 7.02 -19.57
C GLY A 175 2.84 7.82 -20.70
N GLU A 176 3.17 9.07 -20.41
CA GLU A 176 4.08 9.88 -21.25
C GLU A 176 5.51 9.48 -20.88
N THR A 177 6.21 8.79 -21.77
CA THR A 177 7.50 8.18 -21.49
C THR A 177 8.68 9.09 -21.83
N ASN A 178 9.65 9.16 -20.93
CA ASN A 178 11.04 9.52 -21.25
C ASN A 178 11.92 8.24 -21.18
N ASN A 179 13.17 8.29 -21.63
CA ASN A 179 14.06 7.11 -21.73
C ASN A 179 14.26 6.36 -20.39
N GLU A 180 14.21 7.04 -19.23
CA GLU A 180 14.33 6.41 -17.92
C GLU A 180 13.06 5.63 -17.55
N MET A 181 11.92 6.12 -17.99
CA MET A 181 10.61 5.52 -17.80
C MET A 181 10.42 4.27 -18.66
N GLU A 182 10.89 4.28 -19.91
CA GLU A 182 10.90 3.09 -20.77
C GLU A 182 11.70 1.97 -20.12
N ASN A 183 12.88 2.26 -19.56
CA ASN A 183 13.68 1.29 -18.83
C ASN A 183 12.98 0.74 -17.60
N THR A 184 12.22 1.57 -16.89
CA THR A 184 11.43 1.15 -15.72
C THR A 184 10.26 0.26 -16.16
N LEU A 185 9.56 0.61 -17.23
CA LEU A 185 8.45 -0.16 -17.79
C LEU A 185 8.90 -1.50 -18.39
N ASP A 186 10.04 -1.54 -19.06
CA ASP A 186 10.65 -2.80 -19.53
C ASP A 186 11.07 -3.71 -18.37
N GLY A 187 11.53 -3.11 -17.27
CA GLY A 187 11.73 -3.81 -15.99
C GLY A 187 10.41 -4.37 -15.43
N LEU A 188 9.33 -3.60 -15.51
CA LEU A 188 7.98 -4.00 -15.10
C LEU A 188 7.40 -5.11 -15.99
N GLU A 189 7.68 -5.15 -17.29
CA GLU A 189 7.29 -6.28 -18.15
C GLU A 189 7.90 -7.61 -17.70
N GLY A 190 9.12 -7.58 -17.17
CA GLY A 190 9.73 -8.74 -16.51
C GLY A 190 9.00 -9.14 -15.23
N LEU A 191 8.50 -8.17 -14.48
CA LEU A 191 7.72 -8.38 -13.25
C LEU A 191 6.31 -8.91 -13.53
N ASN A 192 5.69 -8.54 -14.66
CA ASN A 192 4.39 -9.06 -15.08
C ASN A 192 4.38 -10.60 -15.11
N LYS A 193 5.44 -11.21 -15.62
CA LYS A 193 5.58 -12.67 -15.68
C LYS A 193 5.69 -13.33 -14.29
N VAL A 194 6.02 -12.56 -13.27
CA VAL A 194 6.07 -13.01 -11.87
C VAL A 194 4.78 -12.72 -11.16
N PHE A 195 4.23 -11.53 -11.36
CA PHE A 195 3.08 -11.02 -10.63
C PHE A 195 1.77 -11.67 -11.10
N PHE A 196 1.51 -11.71 -12.41
CA PHE A 196 0.27 -12.30 -12.96
C PHE A 196 0.53 -13.16 -14.21
N PRO A 197 1.26 -14.28 -14.08
CA PRO A 197 1.76 -15.06 -15.22
C PRO A 197 0.67 -15.62 -16.14
N ASN A 198 -0.57 -15.71 -15.68
CA ASN A 198 -1.68 -16.33 -16.41
C ASN A 198 -2.94 -15.45 -16.44
N MET A 199 -2.82 -14.15 -16.17
CA MET A 199 -3.97 -13.24 -16.09
C MET A 199 -3.91 -12.18 -17.20
N ASP A 200 -5.08 -11.68 -17.57
CA ASP A 200 -5.18 -10.56 -18.50
C ASP A 200 -4.77 -9.26 -17.79
N ALA A 201 -3.88 -8.48 -18.40
CA ALA A 201 -3.51 -7.16 -17.91
C ALA A 201 -4.71 -6.19 -17.81
N LYS A 202 -5.81 -6.47 -18.54
CA LYS A 202 -7.05 -5.70 -18.48
C LYS A 202 -7.98 -6.10 -17.33
N ASP A 203 -7.68 -7.19 -16.61
CA ASP A 203 -8.47 -7.57 -15.43
C ASP A 203 -8.40 -6.44 -14.38
N PRO A 204 -9.54 -5.93 -13.87
CA PRO A 204 -9.56 -4.85 -12.88
C PRO A 204 -8.88 -5.19 -11.54
N LEU A 205 -8.64 -6.46 -11.25
CA LEU A 205 -7.84 -6.86 -10.10
C LEU A 205 -6.33 -6.92 -10.42
N VAL A 206 -5.95 -6.85 -11.70
CA VAL A 206 -4.57 -6.67 -12.18
C VAL A 206 -4.31 -5.19 -12.46
N SER A 207 -5.24 -4.51 -13.10
CA SER A 207 -5.18 -3.07 -13.40
C SER A 207 -6.38 -2.35 -12.77
N PRO A 208 -6.29 -1.97 -11.49
CA PRO A 208 -7.42 -1.33 -10.79
C PRO A 208 -7.84 0.00 -11.41
N GLY A 209 -6.95 0.64 -12.17
CA GLY A 209 -7.29 1.79 -13.00
C GLY A 209 -8.32 1.51 -14.09
N LEU A 210 -8.60 0.23 -14.42
CA LEU A 210 -9.57 -0.19 -15.44
C LEU A 210 -10.90 -0.69 -14.86
N VAL A 211 -11.13 -0.50 -13.57
CA VAL A 211 -12.40 -0.87 -12.92
C VAL A 211 -13.59 -0.26 -13.68
N GLN A 212 -14.66 -1.01 -13.84
CA GLN A 212 -15.85 -0.57 -14.58
C GLN A 212 -16.55 0.60 -13.87
N GLU A 213 -17.11 1.54 -14.63
CA GLU A 213 -17.75 2.76 -14.08
C GLU A 213 -18.87 2.46 -13.08
N GLN A 214 -19.69 1.42 -13.33
CA GLN A 214 -20.78 1.01 -12.45
C GLN A 214 -20.29 0.53 -11.07
N ARG A 215 -19.00 0.27 -10.92
CA ARG A 215 -18.37 -0.13 -9.66
C ARG A 215 -17.58 1.00 -9.01
N LEU A 216 -17.14 2.00 -9.80
CA LEU A 216 -16.36 3.13 -9.29
C LEU A 216 -17.12 3.92 -8.22
N ASN A 217 -18.40 4.24 -8.45
CA ASN A 217 -19.23 5.05 -7.55
C ASN A 217 -19.49 4.42 -6.16
N LYS A 218 -19.10 3.16 -6.00
CA LYS A 218 -19.20 2.43 -4.72
C LYS A 218 -17.86 2.36 -3.98
N LEU A 219 -16.78 2.85 -4.58
CA LEU A 219 -15.47 2.89 -3.93
C LEU A 219 -15.47 3.95 -2.83
N PRO A 220 -14.66 3.78 -1.77
CA PRO A 220 -14.59 4.72 -0.66
C PRO A 220 -14.01 6.06 -1.09
N ALA A 221 -14.15 7.06 -0.23
CA ALA A 221 -13.39 8.31 -0.38
C ALA A 221 -11.91 7.97 -0.61
N THR A 222 -11.27 8.69 -1.53
CA THR A 222 -9.92 8.36 -2.00
C THR A 222 -8.98 9.54 -1.81
N ILE A 223 -7.87 9.31 -1.11
CA ILE A 223 -6.74 10.22 -1.06
C ILE A 223 -5.67 9.66 -2.00
N ILE A 224 -5.17 10.47 -2.93
CA ILE A 224 -4.09 10.06 -3.84
C ILE A 224 -2.91 11.01 -3.63
N VAL A 225 -1.76 10.46 -3.26
CA VAL A 225 -0.50 11.20 -3.16
C VAL A 225 0.28 11.00 -4.44
N THR A 226 0.75 12.10 -5.04
CA THR A 226 1.59 12.08 -6.25
C THR A 226 2.93 12.74 -6.02
N CYS A 227 3.94 12.25 -6.70
CA CYS A 227 5.29 12.82 -6.73
C CYS A 227 5.53 13.49 -8.08
N GLY A 228 6.01 14.73 -8.07
CA GLY A 228 6.27 15.44 -9.33
C GLY A 228 7.43 14.86 -10.13
N GLN A 229 8.37 14.17 -9.45
CA GLN A 229 9.49 13.49 -10.10
C GLN A 229 9.27 11.97 -10.18
N ASP A 230 8.03 11.55 -10.49
CA ASP A 230 7.65 10.14 -10.58
C ASP A 230 6.91 9.86 -11.87
N SER A 231 7.38 8.88 -12.60
CA SER A 231 6.75 8.38 -13.82
C SER A 231 5.34 7.83 -13.60
N LEU A 232 5.01 7.40 -12.38
CA LEU A 232 3.68 6.86 -12.06
C LEU A 232 2.62 7.93 -11.81
N LYS A 233 2.97 9.23 -11.81
CA LYS A 233 2.01 10.33 -11.60
C LYS A 233 0.82 10.24 -12.56
N SER A 234 1.07 9.94 -13.84
CA SER A 234 0.02 9.82 -14.86
C SER A 234 -0.98 8.69 -14.61
N HIS A 235 -0.58 7.59 -13.92
CA HIS A 235 -1.50 6.54 -13.47
C HIS A 235 -2.47 7.07 -12.42
N ALA A 236 -1.94 7.85 -11.47
CA ALA A 236 -2.71 8.46 -10.39
C ALA A 236 -3.71 9.50 -10.93
N ASP A 237 -3.26 10.40 -11.80
CA ASP A 237 -4.08 11.47 -12.39
C ASP A 237 -5.28 10.88 -13.19
N ARG A 238 -5.02 9.84 -14.00
CA ARG A 238 -6.09 9.15 -14.75
C ARG A 238 -7.10 8.48 -13.83
N TYR A 239 -6.65 7.83 -12.77
CA TYR A 239 -7.54 7.16 -11.83
C TYR A 239 -8.37 8.15 -11.03
N ALA A 240 -7.76 9.24 -10.57
CA ALA A 240 -8.46 10.36 -9.91
C ALA A 240 -9.61 10.89 -10.78
N SER A 241 -9.32 11.23 -12.04
CA SER A 241 -10.33 11.74 -12.97
C SER A 241 -11.50 10.77 -13.17
N ARG A 242 -11.23 9.46 -13.23
CA ARG A 242 -12.27 8.44 -13.34
C ARG A 242 -13.14 8.33 -12.09
N LEU A 243 -12.52 8.40 -10.90
CA LEU A 243 -13.21 8.38 -9.62
C LEU A 243 -14.11 9.61 -9.45
N GLU A 244 -13.59 10.81 -9.75
CA GLU A 244 -14.34 12.07 -9.71
C GLU A 244 -15.52 12.05 -10.69
N GLY A 245 -15.30 11.58 -11.91
CA GLY A 245 -16.36 11.40 -12.91
C GLY A 245 -17.47 10.44 -12.47
N ALA A 246 -17.15 9.49 -11.60
CA ALA A 246 -18.11 8.57 -10.98
C ALA A 246 -18.74 9.11 -9.68
N GLY A 247 -18.43 10.34 -9.26
CA GLY A 247 -18.95 10.96 -8.04
C GLY A 247 -18.30 10.52 -6.73
N VAL A 248 -17.12 9.86 -6.80
CA VAL A 248 -16.35 9.53 -5.60
C VAL A 248 -15.62 10.77 -5.09
N ARG A 249 -15.62 10.99 -3.78
CA ARG A 249 -14.81 12.04 -3.15
C ARG A 249 -13.33 11.70 -3.33
N VAL A 250 -12.61 12.55 -4.06
CA VAL A 250 -11.16 12.43 -4.28
C VAL A 250 -10.44 13.63 -3.69
N GLN A 251 -9.35 13.38 -2.98
CA GLN A 251 -8.40 14.41 -2.54
C GLN A 251 -7.03 14.09 -3.12
N MET A 252 -6.58 14.91 -4.08
CA MET A 252 -5.21 14.86 -4.58
C MET A 252 -4.28 15.64 -3.64
N LEU A 253 -3.15 15.01 -3.29
CA LEU A 253 -2.04 15.62 -2.56
C LEU A 253 -0.79 15.53 -3.47
N ASP A 254 -0.51 16.61 -4.19
CA ASP A 254 0.59 16.67 -5.15
C ASP A 254 1.83 17.32 -4.54
N TYR A 255 2.97 16.63 -4.61
CA TYR A 255 4.26 17.07 -4.09
C TYR A 255 5.27 17.19 -5.25
N PRO A 256 5.37 18.36 -5.94
CA PRO A 256 6.16 18.52 -7.15
C PRO A 256 7.65 18.20 -6.99
N ASP A 257 8.23 18.47 -5.82
CA ASP A 257 9.65 18.26 -5.52
C ASP A 257 9.95 16.89 -4.92
N SER A 258 8.94 16.02 -4.76
CA SER A 258 9.13 14.69 -4.22
C SER A 258 9.47 13.67 -5.30
N VAL A 259 10.21 12.64 -4.87
CA VAL A 259 10.55 11.47 -5.70
C VAL A 259 9.73 10.25 -5.25
N HIS A 260 9.65 9.23 -6.13
CA HIS A 260 9.01 7.97 -5.79
C HIS A 260 9.58 7.35 -4.51
N GLY A 261 8.72 6.93 -3.59
CA GLY A 261 9.13 6.30 -2.32
C GLY A 261 9.45 7.28 -1.18
N PHE A 262 9.29 8.60 -1.36
CA PHE A 262 9.66 9.57 -0.34
C PHE A 262 8.97 9.37 1.02
N LEU A 263 7.78 8.78 1.06
CA LEU A 263 7.07 8.48 2.32
C LEU A 263 7.65 7.27 3.05
N GLU A 264 8.04 6.22 2.31
CA GLU A 264 8.52 4.97 2.91
C GLU A 264 10.02 5.04 3.26
N CYS A 265 10.79 5.83 2.51
CA CYS A 265 12.25 5.76 2.58
C CYS A 265 12.88 6.71 3.61
N ASN A 266 12.13 7.62 4.19
CA ASN A 266 12.66 8.63 5.11
C ASN A 266 12.57 8.24 6.61
N TYR A 267 12.65 6.93 6.87
CA TYR A 267 12.63 6.34 8.20
C TYR A 267 13.92 5.55 8.50
N PRO A 268 14.22 5.26 9.79
CA PRO A 268 15.47 4.59 10.19
C PRO A 268 15.67 3.22 9.53
N GLU A 269 14.59 2.53 9.18
CA GLU A 269 14.59 1.20 8.58
C GLU A 269 15.14 1.19 7.14
N THR A 270 15.22 2.33 6.48
CA THR A 270 15.74 2.46 5.12
C THR A 270 17.23 2.85 5.12
N GLU A 271 17.99 2.30 4.18
CA GLU A 271 19.43 2.59 4.00
C GLU A 271 19.66 4.07 3.70
N ASP A 272 20.75 4.64 4.25
CA ASP A 272 21.07 6.06 4.09
C ASP A 272 21.47 6.44 2.65
N ASN A 273 21.91 5.46 1.85
CA ASN A 273 22.22 5.62 0.42
C ASN A 273 21.00 5.51 -0.50
N ASN A 274 19.79 5.35 0.04
CA ASN A 274 18.58 5.33 -0.77
C ASN A 274 18.34 6.70 -1.40
N SER A 275 18.10 6.76 -2.72
CA SER A 275 17.90 7.99 -3.49
C SER A 275 16.67 8.81 -3.04
N ALA A 276 15.66 8.16 -2.47
CA ALA A 276 14.48 8.83 -1.93
C ALA A 276 14.66 9.31 -0.47
N LYS A 277 15.83 9.09 0.14
CA LYS A 277 16.14 9.49 1.51
C LYS A 277 17.06 10.71 1.54
N SER A 278 16.52 11.84 1.98
CA SER A 278 17.30 13.08 2.17
C SER A 278 16.55 14.01 3.14
N PRO A 279 17.23 15.03 3.71
CA PRO A 279 16.54 16.02 4.56
C PRO A 279 15.38 16.73 3.86
N ALA A 280 15.52 17.04 2.56
CA ALA A 280 14.46 17.66 1.77
C ALA A 280 13.26 16.71 1.61
N GLN A 281 13.50 15.45 1.23
CA GLN A 281 12.44 14.44 1.10
C GLN A 281 11.79 14.10 2.46
N LYS A 282 12.56 14.13 3.56
CA LYS A 282 12.01 13.97 4.92
C LYS A 282 11.05 15.11 5.28
N SER A 283 11.38 16.34 4.93
CA SER A 283 10.48 17.48 5.17
C SER A 283 9.16 17.35 4.40
N LEU A 284 9.22 16.90 3.13
CA LEU A 284 8.03 16.63 2.32
C LEU A 284 7.23 15.46 2.88
N CYS A 285 7.91 14.40 3.35
CA CYS A 285 7.30 13.26 4.01
C CYS A 285 6.50 13.72 5.24
N ASP A 286 7.12 14.49 6.15
CA ASP A 286 6.47 14.98 7.37
C ASP A 286 5.24 15.86 7.07
N GLN A 287 5.32 16.66 6.02
CA GLN A 287 4.19 17.48 5.59
C GLN A 287 3.07 16.63 5.02
N CYS A 288 3.40 15.69 4.12
CA CYS A 288 2.43 14.83 3.48
C CYS A 288 1.67 13.96 4.50
N GLU A 289 2.37 13.41 5.49
CA GLU A 289 1.72 12.62 6.53
C GLU A 289 0.77 13.44 7.41
N LYS A 290 1.07 14.72 7.65
CA LYS A 290 0.14 15.65 8.32
C LYS A 290 -1.08 15.93 7.44
N ASP A 291 -0.88 16.12 6.13
CA ASP A 291 -1.97 16.39 5.21
C ASP A 291 -2.88 15.17 5.04
N ILE A 292 -2.31 13.96 4.93
CA ILE A 292 -3.08 12.70 4.95
C ILE A 292 -3.89 12.59 6.25
N ALA A 293 -3.26 12.84 7.41
CA ALA A 293 -3.93 12.74 8.70
C ALA A 293 -5.10 13.75 8.81
N LYS A 294 -4.90 14.97 8.36
CA LYS A 294 -5.95 15.99 8.32
C LYS A 294 -7.16 15.52 7.52
N VAL A 295 -6.95 15.03 6.29
CA VAL A 295 -8.04 14.59 5.42
C VAL A 295 -8.74 13.33 5.97
N LEU A 296 -7.99 12.39 6.56
CA LEU A 296 -8.57 11.21 7.20
C LEU A 296 -9.46 11.61 8.39
N HIS A 297 -9.02 12.54 9.24
CA HIS A 297 -9.85 13.04 10.34
C HIS A 297 -11.12 13.74 9.84
N GLU A 298 -11.05 14.51 8.76
CA GLU A 298 -12.23 15.10 8.13
C GLU A 298 -13.22 14.02 7.64
N ILE A 299 -12.73 12.93 7.07
CA ILE A 299 -13.57 11.82 6.60
C ILE A 299 -14.18 11.05 7.76
N TRP A 300 -13.44 10.82 8.83
CA TRP A 300 -13.91 10.06 9.99
C TRP A 300 -14.86 10.82 10.91
N ASN A 301 -14.89 12.15 10.83
CA ASN A 301 -15.73 13.01 11.65
C ASN A 301 -17.00 13.47 10.90
N MET A 302 -17.24 13.00 9.69
CA MET A 302 -18.47 13.22 8.92
C MET A 302 -19.52 12.19 9.29
#